data_87363cf590c014b91a1af2b82dd858e8
#
_entry.id   87363cf590c014b91a1af2b82dd858e8
#
_cell.length_a   1.000
_cell.length_b   1.000
_cell.length_c   1.000
_cell.angle_alpha   90.00
_cell.angle_beta   90.00
_cell.angle_gamma   90.00
#
_symmetry.space_group_name_H-M   'P 1'
#
loop_
_entity.id
_entity.type
_entity.pdbx_description
1 polymer ?
#
loop_
_entity_poly.entity_id
_entity_poly.type
_entity_poly.pdbx_seq_one_letter_code
_entity_poly.pdbx_strand_id
1 'polypeptide(L)'
;NNDLVEMLTFAKPDIIAMTGDIIDSNNTDLDIALHFAEEAVKIAPCYYITGNHEAWVSENIYSEFEDNLIEMGISVLHNEKVLLEREEAKISLIGIDDPDFFERATLGGIQGAIIETKLSPLLDNRNYNIVLCHRPEFFDNYAALGAELVLTGHAHGGQFRLPVIGGLIAPNQG
;
A
#
# COMPACT_ATOMS: atom_id res chain seq x y z
N ASN A 1 -5.62 -12.92 -11.76
CA ASN A 1 -4.28 -12.89 -11.15
C ASN A 1 -3.17 -13.33 -12.11
N ASN A 2 -3.38 -14.33 -13.00
CA ASN A 2 -2.34 -14.85 -13.87
C ASN A 2 -1.68 -13.76 -14.74
N ASP A 3 -2.48 -12.89 -15.36
CA ASP A 3 -1.97 -11.79 -16.20
C ASP A 3 -1.08 -10.83 -15.41
N LEU A 4 -1.45 -10.53 -14.14
CA LEU A 4 -0.66 -9.67 -13.27
C LEU A 4 0.67 -10.33 -12.88
N VAL A 5 0.66 -11.62 -12.54
CA VAL A 5 1.86 -12.41 -12.23
C VAL A 5 2.80 -12.48 -13.44
N GLU A 6 2.24 -12.67 -14.65
CA GLU A 6 3.02 -12.66 -15.88
C GLU A 6 3.67 -11.28 -16.14
N MET A 7 2.92 -10.19 -15.92
CA MET A 7 3.45 -8.83 -16.04
C MET A 7 4.58 -8.56 -15.04
N LEU A 8 4.42 -8.96 -13.78
CA LEU A 8 5.45 -8.83 -12.75
C LEU A 8 6.70 -9.65 -13.12
N THR A 9 6.51 -10.89 -13.58
CA THR A 9 7.62 -11.75 -14.01
C THR A 9 8.38 -11.13 -15.19
N PHE A 10 7.67 -10.54 -16.15
CA PHE A 10 8.27 -9.86 -17.29
C PHE A 10 9.04 -8.59 -16.88
N ALA A 11 8.49 -7.84 -15.93
CA ALA A 11 9.09 -6.60 -15.43
C ALA A 11 10.40 -6.84 -14.67
N LYS A 12 10.60 -8.03 -14.08
CA LYS A 12 11.78 -8.40 -13.27
C LYS A 12 12.12 -7.33 -12.21
N PRO A 13 11.18 -7.00 -11.32
CA PRO A 13 11.38 -5.97 -10.33
C PRO A 13 12.42 -6.38 -9.29
N ASP A 14 13.11 -5.40 -8.70
CA ASP A 14 13.99 -5.63 -7.55
C ASP A 14 13.16 -5.79 -6.25
N ILE A 15 11.99 -5.18 -6.18
CA ILE A 15 11.01 -5.31 -5.09
C ILE A 15 9.59 -5.23 -5.64
N ILE A 16 8.62 -5.75 -4.90
CA ILE A 16 7.18 -5.60 -5.17
C ILE A 16 6.55 -4.87 -3.99
N ALA A 17 5.88 -3.74 -4.25
CA ALA A 17 5.11 -3.01 -3.27
C ALA A 17 3.61 -3.29 -3.46
N MET A 18 2.96 -3.83 -2.43
CA MET A 18 1.53 -4.08 -2.36
C MET A 18 0.90 -2.96 -1.53
N THR A 19 0.15 -2.06 -2.17
CA THR A 19 -0.32 -0.82 -1.57
C THR A 19 -1.74 -0.91 -1.02
N GLY A 20 -2.11 -2.05 -0.44
CA GLY A 20 -3.39 -2.30 0.20
C GLY A 20 -4.51 -2.73 -0.74
N ASP A 21 -5.68 -3.04 -0.16
CA ASP A 21 -6.87 -3.56 -0.84
C ASP A 21 -6.57 -4.84 -1.66
N ILE A 22 -5.76 -5.73 -1.10
CA ILE A 22 -5.49 -7.05 -1.67
C ILE A 22 -6.69 -7.98 -1.43
N ILE A 23 -7.45 -7.74 -0.38
CA ILE A 23 -8.74 -8.38 -0.10
C ILE A 23 -9.88 -7.37 -0.28
N ASP A 24 -11.04 -7.84 -0.75
CA ASP A 24 -12.24 -7.02 -0.88
C ASP A 24 -13.20 -7.31 0.29
N SER A 25 -13.55 -6.28 1.05
CA SER A 25 -14.45 -6.41 2.21
C SER A 25 -15.88 -6.80 1.84
N ASN A 26 -16.31 -6.56 0.59
CA ASN A 26 -17.65 -6.91 0.12
C ASN A 26 -17.72 -8.32 -0.46
N ASN A 27 -16.60 -8.84 -0.93
CA ASN A 27 -16.49 -10.18 -1.52
C ASN A 27 -15.11 -10.77 -1.17
N THR A 28 -14.93 -11.04 0.12
CA THR A 28 -13.66 -11.52 0.66
C THR A 28 -13.38 -12.96 0.19
N ASP A 29 -12.30 -13.11 -0.57
CA ASP A 29 -11.79 -14.40 -1.02
C ASP A 29 -10.29 -14.46 -0.69
N LEU A 30 -9.98 -15.04 0.47
CA LEU A 30 -8.59 -15.14 0.94
C LEU A 30 -7.75 -16.06 0.06
N ASP A 31 -8.32 -17.12 -0.52
CA ASP A 31 -7.59 -18.06 -1.37
C ASP A 31 -7.03 -17.35 -2.61
N ILE A 32 -7.82 -16.46 -3.21
CA ILE A 32 -7.38 -15.68 -4.38
C ILE A 32 -6.28 -14.69 -4.00
N ALA A 33 -6.42 -14.00 -2.86
CA ALA A 33 -5.46 -13.03 -2.37
C ALA A 33 -4.13 -13.69 -2.00
N LEU A 34 -4.19 -14.78 -1.24
CA LEU A 34 -3.02 -15.54 -0.80
C LEU A 34 -2.30 -16.23 -1.97
N HIS A 35 -3.05 -16.76 -2.95
CA HIS A 35 -2.44 -17.30 -4.16
C HIS A 35 -1.64 -16.24 -4.94
N PHE A 36 -2.16 -15.02 -5.07
CA PHE A 36 -1.40 -13.93 -5.67
C PHE A 36 -0.12 -13.62 -4.88
N ALA A 37 -0.22 -13.54 -3.55
CA ALA A 37 0.91 -13.28 -2.66
C ALA A 37 1.99 -14.36 -2.79
N GLU A 38 1.58 -15.64 -2.81
CA GLU A 38 2.46 -16.79 -3.01
C GLU A 38 3.23 -16.73 -4.35
N GLU A 39 2.59 -16.31 -5.43
CA GLU A 39 3.25 -16.16 -6.72
C GLU A 39 4.18 -14.92 -6.74
N ALA A 40 3.78 -13.82 -6.08
CA ALA A 40 4.56 -12.60 -6.05
C ALA A 40 5.91 -12.78 -5.33
N VAL A 41 5.94 -13.49 -4.19
CA VAL A 41 7.18 -13.71 -3.42
C VAL A 41 8.21 -14.57 -4.18
N LYS A 42 7.77 -15.36 -5.16
CA LYS A 42 8.67 -16.14 -6.03
C LYS A 42 9.43 -15.25 -7.04
N ILE A 43 8.93 -14.03 -7.28
CA ILE A 43 9.48 -13.09 -8.27
C ILE A 43 10.50 -12.14 -7.62
N ALA A 44 10.12 -11.50 -6.50
CA ALA A 44 10.98 -10.53 -5.80
C ALA A 44 10.53 -10.37 -4.34
N PRO A 45 11.38 -9.79 -3.44
CA PRO A 45 10.96 -9.39 -2.11
C PRO A 45 9.72 -8.51 -2.14
N CYS A 46 8.72 -8.86 -1.33
CA CYS A 46 7.42 -8.19 -1.28
C CYS A 46 7.28 -7.37 0.00
N TYR A 47 6.74 -6.17 -0.12
CA TYR A 47 6.38 -5.28 0.97
C TYR A 47 4.90 -4.94 0.86
N TYR A 48 4.19 -5.06 1.96
CA TYR A 48 2.76 -4.85 2.01
C TYR A 48 2.41 -3.79 3.05
N ILE A 49 1.41 -2.97 2.73
CA ILE A 49 0.71 -2.07 3.65
C ILE A 49 -0.79 -2.31 3.55
N THR A 50 -1.53 -1.90 4.57
CA THR A 50 -2.97 -2.03 4.61
C THR A 50 -3.68 -1.00 3.70
N GLY A 51 -4.85 -1.39 3.17
CA GLY A 51 -5.82 -0.49 2.56
C GLY A 51 -7.09 -0.40 3.42
N ASN A 52 -8.11 0.30 2.94
CA ASN A 52 -9.35 0.44 3.70
C ASN A 52 -10.21 -0.83 3.71
N HIS A 53 -10.13 -1.65 2.69
CA HIS A 53 -10.88 -2.91 2.67
C HIS A 53 -10.39 -3.86 3.75
N GLU A 54 -9.09 -3.90 4.04
CA GLU A 54 -8.54 -4.65 5.16
C GLU A 54 -9.05 -4.16 6.51
N ALA A 55 -9.24 -2.84 6.69
CA ALA A 55 -9.84 -2.28 7.91
C ALA A 55 -11.33 -2.57 8.05
N TRP A 56 -12.01 -2.95 6.97
CA TRP A 56 -13.46 -3.18 6.95
C TRP A 56 -13.86 -4.65 7.10
N VAL A 57 -12.97 -5.59 6.92
CA VAL A 57 -13.23 -7.00 7.26
C VAL A 57 -13.19 -7.22 8.78
N SER A 58 -13.61 -8.39 9.24
CA SER A 58 -13.47 -8.72 10.66
C SER A 58 -12.01 -8.91 11.05
N GLU A 59 -11.69 -8.62 12.31
CA GLU A 59 -10.35 -8.79 12.87
C GLU A 59 -9.77 -10.20 12.63
N ASN A 60 -10.61 -11.24 12.76
CA ASN A 60 -10.17 -12.61 12.52
C ASN A 60 -9.75 -12.85 11.05
N ILE A 61 -10.50 -12.30 10.09
CA ILE A 61 -10.18 -12.43 8.66
C ILE A 61 -8.88 -11.70 8.36
N TYR A 62 -8.74 -10.47 8.88
CA TYR A 62 -7.52 -9.70 8.65
C TYR A 62 -6.29 -10.36 9.29
N SER A 63 -6.41 -10.83 10.54
CA SER A 63 -5.31 -11.52 11.23
C SER A 63 -4.89 -12.79 10.49
N GLU A 64 -5.86 -13.61 10.02
CA GLU A 64 -5.57 -14.80 9.21
C GLU A 64 -4.83 -14.44 7.91
N PHE A 65 -5.28 -13.39 7.23
CA PHE A 65 -4.63 -12.92 6.01
C PHE A 65 -3.20 -12.46 6.27
N GLU A 66 -3.00 -11.61 7.28
CA GLU A 66 -1.70 -11.06 7.65
C GLU A 66 -0.71 -12.13 8.10
N ASP A 67 -1.15 -13.06 8.95
CA ASP A 67 -0.31 -14.18 9.41
C ASP A 67 0.21 -15.00 8.22
N ASN A 68 -0.64 -15.27 7.23
CA ASN A 68 -0.24 -15.97 6.01
C ASN A 68 0.77 -15.17 5.18
N LEU A 69 0.60 -13.83 5.03
CA LEU A 69 1.57 -12.99 4.35
C LEU A 69 2.95 -13.06 5.01
N ILE A 70 2.98 -12.99 6.35
CA ILE A 70 4.21 -13.06 7.14
C ILE A 70 4.86 -14.46 6.99
N GLU A 71 4.07 -15.54 7.05
CA GLU A 71 4.57 -16.91 6.85
C GLU A 71 5.17 -17.12 5.45
N MET A 72 4.64 -16.45 4.42
CA MET A 72 5.20 -16.44 3.05
C MET A 72 6.48 -15.61 2.94
N GLY A 73 6.84 -14.83 3.96
CA GLY A 73 8.02 -13.98 3.98
C GLY A 73 7.80 -12.59 3.39
N ILE A 74 6.55 -12.14 3.31
CA ILE A 74 6.22 -10.76 2.94
C ILE A 74 6.47 -9.84 4.13
N SER A 75 7.13 -8.71 3.90
CA SER A 75 7.31 -7.69 4.92
C SER A 75 6.05 -6.84 5.03
N VAL A 76 5.26 -7.08 6.08
CA VAL A 76 4.09 -6.25 6.42
C VAL A 76 4.58 -5.03 7.19
N LEU A 77 4.29 -3.83 6.70
CA LEU A 77 4.80 -2.57 7.27
C LEU A 77 3.68 -1.81 7.98
N HIS A 78 3.70 -1.83 9.31
CA HIS A 78 2.74 -1.13 10.17
C HIS A 78 3.31 0.18 10.72
N ASN A 79 3.20 1.27 9.96
CA ASN A 79 3.76 2.58 10.35
C ASN A 79 5.23 2.47 10.72
N GLU A 80 5.99 1.81 9.88
CA GLU A 80 7.40 1.52 10.11
C GLU A 80 8.25 1.72 8.85
N LYS A 81 9.55 1.74 9.05
CA LYS A 81 10.54 1.94 8.02
C LYS A 81 11.50 0.77 7.94
N VAL A 82 11.76 0.31 6.71
CA VAL A 82 12.88 -0.59 6.39
C VAL A 82 13.90 0.13 5.53
N LEU A 83 15.16 -0.25 5.69
CA LEU A 83 16.25 0.29 4.89
C LEU A 83 16.59 -0.71 3.79
N LEU A 84 16.42 -0.28 2.55
CA LEU A 84 16.86 -1.04 1.38
C LEU A 84 18.29 -0.62 1.04
N GLU A 85 19.19 -1.59 0.95
CA GLU A 85 20.60 -1.32 0.67
C GLU A 85 21.03 -2.03 -0.61
N ARG A 86 21.73 -1.30 -1.47
CA ARG A 86 22.36 -1.84 -2.68
C ARG A 86 23.72 -1.17 -2.85
N GLU A 87 24.79 -1.94 -2.66
CA GLU A 87 26.15 -1.40 -2.62
C GLU A 87 26.29 -0.32 -1.53
N GLU A 88 26.59 0.91 -1.93
CA GLU A 88 26.68 2.05 -1.01
C GLU A 88 25.40 2.89 -0.94
N ALA A 89 24.43 2.60 -1.82
CA ALA A 89 23.15 3.32 -1.87
C ALA A 89 22.15 2.78 -0.84
N LYS A 90 21.42 3.70 -0.20
CA LYS A 90 20.39 3.40 0.79
C LYS A 90 19.10 4.13 0.45
N ILE A 91 18.00 3.43 0.53
CA ILE A 91 16.66 3.95 0.34
C ILE A 91 15.83 3.59 1.58
N SER A 92 15.12 4.55 2.14
CA SER A 92 14.14 4.31 3.19
C SER A 92 12.81 3.93 2.54
N LEU A 93 12.36 2.70 2.71
CA LEU A 93 11.01 2.27 2.36
C LEU A 93 10.14 2.36 3.61
N ILE A 94 9.11 3.19 3.56
CA ILE A 94 8.24 3.52 4.70
C ILE A 94 6.85 3.03 4.37
N GLY A 95 6.25 2.21 5.24
CA GLY A 95 4.87 1.77 5.12
C GLY A 95 4.00 2.49 6.15
N ILE A 96 2.86 3.01 5.69
CA ILE A 96 1.84 3.67 6.54
C ILE A 96 0.53 2.90 6.39
N ASP A 97 -0.03 2.48 7.51
CA ASP A 97 -1.34 1.85 7.56
C ASP A 97 -2.45 2.79 7.07
N ASP A 98 -3.49 2.19 6.48
CA ASP A 98 -4.69 2.96 6.14
C ASP A 98 -5.29 3.61 7.40
N PRO A 99 -5.66 4.89 7.35
CA PRO A 99 -6.19 5.60 8.50
C PRO A 99 -7.49 5.00 9.07
N ASP A 100 -8.25 4.21 8.30
CA ASP A 100 -9.45 3.51 8.77
C ASP A 100 -9.16 2.43 9.83
N PHE A 101 -7.90 1.99 10.00
CA PHE A 101 -7.47 1.15 11.11
C PHE A 101 -7.45 1.90 12.45
N PHE A 102 -7.30 3.22 12.43
CA PHE A 102 -7.25 4.03 13.65
C PHE A 102 -8.58 4.70 13.96
N GLU A 103 -9.25 5.20 12.93
CA GLU A 103 -10.53 5.86 13.07
C GLU A 103 -11.31 5.72 11.76
N ARG A 104 -12.33 4.87 11.75
CA ARG A 104 -13.27 4.78 10.64
C ARG A 104 -13.86 6.18 10.41
N ALA A 105 -13.61 6.70 9.22
CA ALA A 105 -13.91 8.06 8.83
C ALA A 105 -15.32 8.49 9.20
N THR A 106 -15.43 9.16 10.31
CA THR A 106 -16.69 9.80 10.70
C THR A 106 -16.79 11.23 10.19
N LEU A 107 -15.68 11.90 9.85
CA LEU A 107 -15.71 13.28 9.33
C LEU A 107 -14.34 13.65 8.73
N GLY A 108 -14.27 13.80 7.43
CA GLY A 108 -13.06 14.05 6.64
C GLY A 108 -12.18 15.24 7.02
N GLY A 109 -11.38 15.10 8.04
CA GLY A 109 -10.40 16.09 8.48
C GLY A 109 -9.30 15.52 9.35
N ILE A 110 -9.52 14.36 9.96
CA ILE A 110 -8.58 13.77 10.92
C ILE A 110 -7.59 12.81 10.23
N GLN A 111 -8.00 12.15 9.14
CA GLN A 111 -7.18 11.14 8.49
C GLN A 111 -5.84 11.68 7.98
N GLY A 112 -5.82 12.87 7.37
CA GLY A 112 -4.58 13.50 6.97
C GLY A 112 -3.63 13.77 8.14
N ALA A 113 -4.16 14.20 9.28
CA ALA A 113 -3.39 14.43 10.49
C ALA A 113 -2.86 13.11 11.10
N ILE A 114 -3.61 12.02 10.99
CA ILE A 114 -3.14 10.67 11.38
C ILE A 114 -1.93 10.29 10.52
N ILE A 115 -2.03 10.42 9.20
CA ILE A 115 -0.94 10.13 8.28
C ILE A 115 0.30 10.99 8.61
N GLU A 116 0.14 12.31 8.78
CA GLU A 116 1.24 13.19 9.15
C GLU A 116 1.92 12.77 10.46
N THR A 117 1.13 12.42 11.47
CA THR A 117 1.64 11.99 12.78
C THR A 117 2.44 10.68 12.67
N LYS A 118 2.00 9.75 11.82
CA LYS A 118 2.66 8.45 11.62
C LYS A 118 3.88 8.56 10.71
N LEU A 119 3.79 9.32 9.64
CA LEU A 119 4.83 9.44 8.62
C LEU A 119 6.01 10.32 9.07
N SER A 120 5.73 11.47 9.70
CA SER A 120 6.75 12.46 10.05
C SER A 120 7.97 11.90 10.80
N PRO A 121 7.82 11.04 11.84
CA PRO A 121 8.96 10.49 12.57
C PRO A 121 9.77 9.45 11.78
N LEU A 122 9.24 8.92 10.68
CA LEU A 122 9.86 7.86 9.88
C LEU A 122 10.72 8.40 8.74
N LEU A 123 10.45 9.64 8.29
CA LEU A 123 11.23 10.28 7.23
C LEU A 123 12.69 10.49 7.66
N ASP A 124 13.60 10.24 6.74
CA ASP A 124 15.04 10.38 6.98
C ASP A 124 15.69 11.26 5.90
N ASN A 125 16.08 12.47 6.28
CA ASN A 125 16.70 13.44 5.37
C ASN A 125 18.05 13.00 4.78
N ARG A 126 18.60 11.87 5.23
CA ARG A 126 19.86 11.30 4.73
C ARG A 126 19.66 10.31 3.59
N ASN A 127 18.45 9.80 3.43
CA ASN A 127 18.12 8.79 2.45
C ASN A 127 16.98 9.28 1.56
N TYR A 128 16.88 8.70 0.36
CA TYR A 128 15.69 8.85 -0.48
C TYR A 128 14.53 8.07 0.16
N ASN A 129 13.41 8.74 0.43
CA ASN A 129 12.25 8.14 1.09
C ASN A 129 11.20 7.73 0.05
N ILE A 130 10.93 6.42 -0.01
CA ILE A 130 9.78 5.88 -0.73
C ILE A 130 8.70 5.57 0.30
N VAL A 131 7.56 6.21 0.19
CA VAL A 131 6.42 6.03 1.09
C VAL A 131 5.38 5.16 0.39
N LEU A 132 4.97 4.09 1.05
CA LEU A 132 3.80 3.29 0.70
C LEU A 132 2.66 3.76 1.60
N CYS A 133 1.59 4.30 1.01
CA CYS A 133 0.39 4.69 1.72
C CYS A 133 -0.81 4.53 0.80
N HIS A 134 -1.88 3.88 1.25
CA HIS A 134 -2.99 3.50 0.38
C HIS A 134 -3.72 4.70 -0.26
N ARG A 135 -3.81 5.84 0.44
CA ARG A 135 -4.68 6.99 0.15
C ARG A 135 -4.02 8.09 -0.69
N PRO A 136 -4.31 8.21 -2.00
CA PRO A 136 -3.76 9.26 -2.85
C PRO A 136 -4.32 10.66 -2.57
N GLU A 137 -5.50 10.80 -1.95
CA GLU A 137 -6.13 12.08 -1.64
C GLU A 137 -5.36 12.94 -0.64
N PHE A 138 -4.40 12.35 0.09
CA PHE A 138 -3.54 13.09 1.03
C PHE A 138 -2.21 13.53 0.40
N PHE A 139 -2.17 13.72 -0.91
CA PHE A 139 -0.97 14.14 -1.63
C PHE A 139 -0.32 15.39 -1.03
N ASP A 140 -1.11 16.39 -0.66
CA ASP A 140 -0.59 17.63 -0.09
C ASP A 140 0.12 17.40 1.26
N ASN A 141 -0.36 16.45 2.07
CA ASN A 141 0.26 16.07 3.33
C ASN A 141 1.63 15.39 3.09
N TYR A 142 1.72 14.48 2.13
CA TYR A 142 2.98 13.81 1.78
C TYR A 142 4.01 14.81 1.24
N ALA A 143 3.57 15.71 0.35
CA ALA A 143 4.42 16.74 -0.24
C ALA A 143 4.91 17.74 0.82
N ALA A 144 4.05 18.16 1.74
CA ALA A 144 4.42 19.09 2.83
C ALA A 144 5.45 18.47 3.78
N LEU A 145 5.43 17.15 3.96
CA LEU A 145 6.39 16.41 4.79
C LEU A 145 7.71 16.13 4.05
N GLY A 146 7.78 16.35 2.74
CA GLY A 146 8.98 16.16 1.94
C GLY A 146 9.24 14.70 1.52
N ALA A 147 8.19 13.89 1.37
CA ALA A 147 8.33 12.56 0.77
C ALA A 147 8.75 12.68 -0.70
N GLU A 148 9.83 12.00 -1.11
CA GLU A 148 10.35 12.10 -2.48
C GLU A 148 9.55 11.26 -3.48
N LEU A 149 9.05 10.10 -3.07
CA LEU A 149 8.19 9.24 -3.86
C LEU A 149 7.10 8.62 -2.98
N VAL A 150 5.85 8.69 -3.43
CA VAL A 150 4.72 8.03 -2.76
C VAL A 150 4.06 7.07 -3.73
N LEU A 151 3.90 5.82 -3.32
CA LEU A 151 3.14 4.81 -4.05
C LEU A 151 1.81 4.59 -3.35
N THR A 152 0.71 4.74 -4.09
CA THR A 152 -0.65 4.65 -3.54
C THR A 152 -1.49 3.63 -4.29
N GLY A 153 -2.56 3.16 -3.63
CA GLY A 153 -3.61 2.34 -4.20
C GLY A 153 -4.92 3.13 -4.36
N HIS A 154 -6.03 2.57 -3.89
CA HIS A 154 -7.36 3.16 -3.69
C HIS A 154 -8.07 3.71 -4.94
N ALA A 155 -7.38 4.40 -5.82
CA ALA A 155 -7.96 5.14 -6.94
C ALA A 155 -8.44 4.26 -8.11
N HIS A 156 -8.10 2.96 -8.13
CA HIS A 156 -8.46 1.96 -9.16
C HIS A 156 -8.09 2.38 -10.60
N GLY A 157 -7.15 3.31 -10.75
CA GLY A 157 -6.84 3.94 -12.03
C GLY A 157 -7.98 4.81 -12.58
N GLY A 158 -8.96 5.16 -11.72
CA GLY A 158 -10.22 5.84 -12.02
C GLY A 158 -11.40 4.85 -12.21
N GLN A 159 -12.45 5.02 -11.39
CA GLN A 159 -13.66 4.17 -11.43
C GLN A 159 -14.47 4.40 -12.71
N PHE A 160 -14.55 5.64 -13.19
CA PHE A 160 -15.11 5.98 -14.50
C PHE A 160 -14.00 6.43 -15.43
N ARG A 161 -13.82 5.68 -16.52
CA ARG A 161 -12.76 5.94 -17.51
C ARG A 161 -13.35 6.17 -18.88
N LEU A 162 -12.89 7.22 -19.57
CA LEU A 162 -13.18 7.41 -20.98
C LEU A 162 -11.98 6.97 -21.84
N PRO A 163 -12.23 6.36 -23.00
CA PRO A 163 -11.17 6.08 -23.96
C PRO A 163 -10.39 7.37 -24.28
N VAL A 164 -9.06 7.30 -24.31
CA VAL A 164 -8.13 8.40 -24.59
C VAL A 164 -7.97 9.41 -23.45
N ILE A 165 -9.03 9.71 -22.67
CA ILE A 165 -8.99 10.71 -21.58
C ILE A 165 -8.49 10.09 -20.26
N GLY A 166 -8.77 8.80 -20.04
CA GLY A 166 -8.41 8.13 -18.80
C GLY A 166 -9.49 8.18 -17.72
N GLY A 167 -9.07 8.11 -16.45
CA GLY A 167 -9.97 8.15 -15.29
C GLY A 167 -10.60 9.54 -15.11
N LEU A 168 -11.90 9.58 -14.81
CA LEU A 168 -12.64 10.82 -14.54
C LEU A 168 -13.02 10.96 -13.08
N ILE A 169 -13.27 9.86 -12.39
CA ILE A 169 -13.71 9.81 -10.99
C ILE A 169 -12.97 8.66 -10.32
N ALA A 170 -12.47 8.92 -9.13
CA ALA A 170 -11.87 7.92 -8.24
C ALA A 170 -12.47 8.06 -6.83
N PRO A 171 -12.36 7.04 -5.96
CA PRO A 171 -12.80 7.15 -4.58
C PRO A 171 -12.19 8.40 -3.91
N ASN A 172 -13.02 9.18 -3.20
CA ASN A 172 -12.62 10.38 -2.46
C ASN A 172 -11.92 11.49 -3.27
N GLN A 173 -11.99 11.44 -4.61
CA GLN A 173 -11.35 12.40 -5.52
C GLN A 173 -12.37 13.02 -6.51
N GLY A 174 -13.60 13.20 -6.11
CA GLY A 174 -14.69 13.77 -6.95
C GLY A 174 -15.05 15.18 -6.57
#